data_5f7fd81d1109652f751d6e10b4279a20
#
_entry.id   5f7fd81d1109652f751d6e10b4279a20
#
_cell.length_a   1.000
_cell.length_b   1.000
_cell.length_c   1.000
_cell.angle_alpha   90.00
_cell.angle_beta   90.00
_cell.angle_gamma   90.00
#
_symmetry.space_group_name_H-M   'P 1'
#
loop_
_entity.id
_entity.type
_entity.pdbx_description
1 polymer ?
#
loop_
_entity_poly.entity_id
_entity_poly.type
_entity_poly.pdbx_seq_one_letter_code
_entity_poly.pdbx_strand_id
1 'polypeptide(L)'
;MYDKQRVIDIALAEVGYLEKASVALLEQKTANAGGGNYTKYSRDLAEVSFFNGRKQGVQWCAVFVAWCFFQAYGKAAALSLLNQPKVSANNAGAGCRHAMNYFKAKGRFFAGEPQAGDVIFFYSADRASIAHMGLVYKREGQRVYTVEGNTSGGSGVVSNGGGVWQKSYSLDYGRIVGYGRPDFGEAPAYKGQETVKMEALYDEYTVEKGDSLWKIAKNLLGSGKRYTEIQTLNGLTGDLIRIGQRLKMPR
;
A
#
# COMPACT_ATOMS: atom_id res chain seq x y z
N MET A 1 14.06 -10.42 -12.49
CA MET A 1 14.00 -9.01 -12.01
C MET A 1 12.56 -8.71 -11.68
N TYR A 2 12.34 -8.20 -10.51
CA TYR A 2 11.06 -7.61 -10.18
C TYR A 2 11.07 -6.14 -10.62
N ASP A 3 10.06 -5.70 -11.34
CA ASP A 3 9.95 -4.29 -11.73
C ASP A 3 9.58 -3.44 -10.50
N LYS A 4 10.56 -2.70 -9.98
CA LYS A 4 10.35 -1.81 -8.82
C LYS A 4 9.30 -0.72 -9.07
N GLN A 5 9.04 -0.33 -10.32
CA GLN A 5 8.02 0.66 -10.63
C GLN A 5 6.63 0.16 -10.21
N ARG A 6 6.38 -1.13 -10.31
CA ARG A 6 5.09 -1.71 -9.93
C ARG A 6 4.74 -1.50 -8.44
N VAL A 7 5.67 -1.69 -7.52
CA VAL A 7 5.41 -1.43 -6.09
C VAL A 7 5.26 0.06 -5.81
N ILE A 8 5.98 0.90 -6.52
CA ILE A 8 5.87 2.36 -6.42
C ILE A 8 4.49 2.83 -6.89
N ASP A 9 4.02 2.36 -8.04
CA ASP A 9 2.71 2.74 -8.59
C ASP A 9 1.57 2.33 -7.67
N ILE A 10 1.64 1.13 -7.06
CA ILE A 10 0.68 0.68 -6.06
C ILE A 10 0.68 1.61 -4.85
N ALA A 11 1.85 1.98 -4.33
CA ALA A 11 1.92 2.87 -3.18
C ALA A 11 1.37 4.27 -3.50
N LEU A 12 1.70 4.81 -4.67
CA LEU A 12 1.20 6.11 -5.13
C LEU A 12 -0.32 6.10 -5.35
N ALA A 13 -0.88 5.00 -5.84
CA ALA A 13 -2.32 4.84 -6.01
C ALA A 13 -3.08 4.89 -4.68
N GLU A 14 -2.45 4.58 -3.55
CA GLU A 14 -3.06 4.61 -2.23
C GLU A 14 -3.04 6.00 -1.57
N VAL A 15 -2.35 6.98 -2.13
CA VAL A 15 -2.31 8.34 -1.58
C VAL A 15 -3.72 8.91 -1.38
N GLY A 16 -3.96 9.47 -0.20
CA GLY A 16 -5.28 9.97 0.24
C GLY A 16 -6.15 8.92 0.94
N TYR A 17 -5.69 7.66 1.09
CA TYR A 17 -6.36 6.71 1.96
C TYR A 17 -6.27 7.15 3.42
N LEU A 18 -7.41 7.12 4.12
CA LEU A 18 -7.51 7.40 5.56
C LEU A 18 -7.87 6.12 6.31
N GLU A 19 -7.20 5.89 7.45
CA GLU A 19 -7.57 4.80 8.35
C GLU A 19 -9.01 4.93 8.82
N LYS A 20 -9.59 3.84 9.26
CA LYS A 20 -11.00 3.77 9.62
C LYS A 20 -11.20 3.73 11.13
N ALA A 21 -12.34 4.26 11.55
CA ALA A 21 -12.80 4.15 12.94
C ALA A 21 -13.14 2.71 13.34
N SER A 22 -13.43 1.84 12.36
CA SER A 22 -13.78 0.43 12.56
C SER A 22 -13.45 -0.39 11.32
N VAL A 23 -13.76 -1.68 11.32
CA VAL A 23 -13.59 -2.59 10.16
C VAL A 23 -14.56 -2.32 9.00
N ALA A 24 -15.44 -1.34 9.11
CA ALA A 24 -16.39 -1.01 8.06
C ALA A 24 -15.74 -0.14 6.97
N LEU A 25 -16.14 -0.35 5.70
CA LEU A 25 -15.77 0.46 4.54
C LEU A 25 -14.24 0.54 4.30
N LEU A 26 -13.51 -0.52 4.60
CA LEU A 26 -12.05 -0.55 4.48
C LEU A 26 -11.55 -0.27 3.06
N GLU A 27 -12.33 -0.59 2.02
CA GLU A 27 -11.95 -0.36 0.62
C GLU A 27 -12.03 1.12 0.20
N GLN A 28 -12.89 1.88 0.84
CA GLN A 28 -13.11 3.27 0.45
C GLN A 28 -12.01 4.17 1.04
N LYS A 29 -11.43 5.04 0.21
CA LYS A 29 -10.29 5.87 0.65
C LYS A 29 -10.60 6.76 1.85
N THR A 30 -11.76 7.41 1.88
CA THR A 30 -12.07 8.46 2.88
C THR A 30 -13.27 8.16 3.76
N ALA A 31 -14.15 7.25 3.36
CA ALA A 31 -15.33 6.90 4.15
C ALA A 31 -14.95 6.24 5.47
N ASN A 32 -15.77 6.45 6.52
CA ASN A 32 -15.54 5.93 7.87
C ASN A 32 -14.15 6.28 8.45
N ALA A 33 -13.60 7.44 8.05
CA ALA A 33 -12.30 7.88 8.54
C ALA A 33 -12.35 8.13 10.06
N GLY A 34 -11.27 7.76 10.75
CA GLY A 34 -11.14 7.95 12.20
C GLY A 34 -9.91 7.27 12.75
N GLY A 35 -9.47 7.65 13.95
CA GLY A 35 -8.21 7.24 14.58
C GLY A 35 -8.17 5.80 15.10
N GLY A 36 -8.92 4.87 14.48
CA GLY A 36 -9.00 3.48 14.93
C GLY A 36 -7.88 2.56 14.45
N ASN A 37 -7.00 3.03 13.57
CA ASN A 37 -5.96 2.21 12.94
C ASN A 37 -6.51 0.95 12.23
N TYR A 38 -7.75 1.00 11.73
CA TYR A 38 -8.32 -0.07 10.90
C TYR A 38 -8.04 0.21 9.44
N THR A 39 -7.45 -0.76 8.74
CA THR A 39 -7.08 -0.60 7.33
C THR A 39 -7.33 -1.88 6.52
N LYS A 40 -7.57 -1.74 5.21
CA LYS A 40 -7.58 -2.87 4.29
C LYS A 40 -6.22 -3.57 4.26
N TYR A 41 -5.13 -2.83 4.41
CA TYR A 41 -3.76 -3.36 4.40
C TYR A 41 -3.55 -4.41 5.50
N SER A 42 -4.00 -4.11 6.71
CA SER A 42 -3.93 -5.02 7.85
C SER A 42 -4.84 -6.23 7.69
N ARG A 43 -6.03 -6.06 7.10
CA ARG A 43 -6.94 -7.17 6.78
C ARG A 43 -6.30 -8.13 5.79
N ASP A 44 -5.87 -7.64 4.63
CA ASP A 44 -5.35 -8.46 3.53
C ASP A 44 -4.12 -9.26 3.95
N LEU A 45 -3.20 -8.61 4.67
CA LEU A 45 -2.01 -9.30 5.15
C LEU A 45 -2.29 -10.29 6.29
N ALA A 46 -3.36 -10.08 7.07
CA ALA A 46 -3.81 -11.06 8.07
C ALA A 46 -4.41 -12.31 7.41
N GLU A 47 -5.19 -12.14 6.35
CA GLU A 47 -5.80 -13.25 5.60
C GLU A 47 -4.75 -14.23 5.04
N VAL A 48 -3.62 -13.70 4.59
CA VAL A 48 -2.51 -14.52 4.10
C VAL A 48 -1.46 -14.85 5.16
N SER A 49 -1.69 -14.54 6.43
CA SER A 49 -0.72 -14.74 7.52
C SER A 49 0.68 -14.20 7.17
N PHE A 50 0.74 -12.95 6.72
CA PHE A 50 2.00 -12.31 6.32
C PHE A 50 2.89 -11.99 7.52
N PHE A 51 2.27 -11.63 8.65
CA PHE A 51 2.90 -11.41 9.94
C PHE A 51 2.36 -12.36 11.01
N ASN A 52 3.06 -12.46 12.13
CA ASN A 52 2.53 -13.15 13.30
C ASN A 52 1.37 -12.32 13.92
N GLY A 53 0.18 -12.90 13.95
CA GLY A 53 -1.04 -12.28 14.48
C GLY A 53 -1.60 -11.16 13.60
N ARG A 54 -2.82 -10.74 13.93
CA ARG A 54 -3.54 -9.66 13.26
C ARG A 54 -2.94 -8.29 13.61
N LYS A 55 -3.00 -7.35 12.66
CA LYS A 55 -2.44 -6.00 12.79
C LYS A 55 -3.51 -4.90 12.65
N GLN A 56 -4.77 -5.20 12.91
CA GLN A 56 -5.83 -4.20 12.99
C GLN A 56 -5.81 -3.48 14.35
N GLY A 57 -6.15 -2.19 14.35
CA GLY A 57 -6.19 -1.38 15.55
C GLY A 57 -4.82 -0.97 16.10
N VAL A 58 -3.75 -1.17 15.34
CA VAL A 58 -2.38 -0.78 15.69
C VAL A 58 -1.71 -0.02 14.56
N GLN A 59 -0.61 0.65 14.84
CA GLN A 59 0.15 1.39 13.84
C GLN A 59 0.51 0.53 12.64
N TRP A 60 0.34 1.08 11.45
CA TRP A 60 0.33 0.33 10.20
C TRP A 60 1.30 0.85 9.12
N CYS A 61 2.27 1.72 9.44
CA CYS A 61 3.26 2.16 8.46
C CYS A 61 4.06 1.01 7.85
N ALA A 62 4.51 0.05 8.68
CA ALA A 62 5.21 -1.14 8.19
C ALA A 62 4.27 -2.12 7.45
N VAL A 63 3.02 -2.19 7.88
CA VAL A 63 1.99 -3.01 7.23
C VAL A 63 1.67 -2.46 5.84
N PHE A 64 1.56 -1.14 5.68
CA PHE A 64 1.35 -0.49 4.39
C PHE A 64 2.46 -0.80 3.39
N VAL A 65 3.72 -0.61 3.77
CA VAL A 65 4.86 -0.93 2.90
C VAL A 65 4.83 -2.40 2.50
N ALA A 66 4.66 -3.31 3.46
CA ALA A 66 4.59 -4.74 3.17
C ALA A 66 3.41 -5.10 2.25
N TRP A 67 2.27 -4.45 2.43
CA TRP A 67 1.10 -4.64 1.58
C TRP A 67 1.36 -4.21 0.13
N CYS A 68 2.06 -3.10 -0.10
CA CYS A 68 2.44 -2.67 -1.44
C CYS A 68 3.29 -3.73 -2.15
N PHE A 69 4.27 -4.32 -1.46
CA PHE A 69 5.07 -5.43 -2.01
C PHE A 69 4.23 -6.69 -2.24
N PHE A 70 3.32 -7.01 -1.32
CA PHE A 70 2.41 -8.14 -1.46
C PHE A 70 1.50 -7.99 -2.69
N GLN A 71 0.91 -6.82 -2.89
CA GLN A 71 0.07 -6.52 -4.06
C GLN A 71 0.88 -6.55 -5.36
N ALA A 72 2.12 -6.08 -5.32
CA ALA A 72 2.97 -6.07 -6.50
C ALA A 72 3.40 -7.47 -6.95
N TYR A 73 3.74 -8.36 -6.02
CA TYR A 73 4.51 -9.58 -6.35
C TYR A 73 3.97 -10.86 -5.71
N GLY A 74 2.91 -10.78 -4.89
CA GLY A 74 2.42 -11.89 -4.10
C GLY A 74 3.26 -12.18 -2.86
N LYS A 75 2.76 -13.04 -1.98
CA LYS A 75 3.32 -13.28 -0.64
C LYS A 75 4.78 -13.74 -0.66
N ALA A 76 5.11 -14.75 -1.45
CA ALA A 76 6.45 -15.36 -1.44
C ALA A 76 7.53 -14.36 -1.90
N ALA A 77 7.26 -13.62 -2.97
CA ALA A 77 8.19 -12.62 -3.47
C ALA A 77 8.30 -11.41 -2.54
N ALA A 78 7.19 -10.95 -1.96
CA ALA A 78 7.19 -9.85 -0.99
C ALA A 78 8.02 -10.19 0.26
N LEU A 79 7.86 -11.39 0.82
CA LEU A 79 8.67 -11.87 1.94
C LEU A 79 10.16 -11.89 1.59
N SER A 80 10.51 -12.36 0.39
CA SER A 80 11.89 -12.41 -0.10
C SER A 80 12.47 -11.00 -0.27
N LEU A 81 11.76 -10.11 -0.97
CA LEU A 81 12.20 -8.73 -1.21
C LEU A 81 12.38 -7.92 0.07
N LEU A 82 11.50 -8.10 1.05
CA LEU A 82 11.57 -7.45 2.36
C LEU A 82 12.51 -8.17 3.33
N ASN A 83 13.18 -9.25 2.89
CA ASN A 83 14.04 -10.10 3.71
C ASN A 83 13.33 -10.63 4.98
N GLN A 84 12.01 -10.73 4.95
CA GLN A 84 11.22 -11.15 6.09
C GLN A 84 11.37 -12.66 6.32
N PRO A 85 11.66 -13.10 7.55
CA PRO A 85 11.81 -14.53 7.84
C PRO A 85 10.48 -15.28 7.72
N LYS A 86 10.54 -16.60 7.66
CA LYS A 86 9.35 -17.45 7.72
C LYS A 86 8.52 -17.11 8.96
N VAL A 87 7.22 -16.93 8.76
CA VAL A 87 6.31 -16.52 9.82
C VAL A 87 6.23 -17.61 10.91
N SER A 88 6.41 -17.19 12.15
CA SER A 88 6.21 -18.02 13.35
C SER A 88 5.75 -17.15 14.52
N ALA A 89 5.39 -17.76 15.65
CA ALA A 89 4.96 -17.03 16.84
C ALA A 89 6.01 -16.00 17.33
N ASN A 90 7.29 -16.27 17.12
CA ASN A 90 8.40 -15.48 17.66
C ASN A 90 9.09 -14.58 16.63
N ASN A 91 8.71 -14.64 15.37
CA ASN A 91 9.32 -13.83 14.32
C ASN A 91 8.26 -13.28 13.36
N ALA A 92 8.71 -12.59 12.31
CA ALA A 92 7.84 -11.90 11.35
C ALA A 92 6.95 -10.82 12.00
N GLY A 93 7.49 -10.06 12.91
CA GLY A 93 6.82 -8.87 13.47
C GLY A 93 6.64 -7.76 12.43
N ALA A 94 5.53 -7.03 12.54
CA ALA A 94 5.17 -5.92 11.64
C ALA A 94 5.74 -4.56 12.07
N GLY A 95 6.64 -4.51 13.04
CA GLY A 95 7.21 -3.25 13.52
C GLY A 95 8.35 -2.74 12.64
N CYS A 96 8.53 -1.42 12.56
CA CYS A 96 9.59 -0.80 11.76
C CYS A 96 11.00 -1.27 12.15
N ARG A 97 11.25 -1.48 13.46
CA ARG A 97 12.52 -2.02 13.94
C ARG A 97 12.77 -3.45 13.43
N HIS A 98 11.73 -4.30 13.39
CA HIS A 98 11.83 -5.65 12.84
C HIS A 98 12.18 -5.59 11.36
N ALA A 99 11.45 -4.80 10.58
CA ALA A 99 11.69 -4.62 9.15
C ALA A 99 13.12 -4.13 8.88
N MET A 100 13.61 -3.13 9.61
CA MET A 100 14.99 -2.65 9.48
C MET A 100 16.01 -3.77 9.77
N ASN A 101 15.78 -4.55 10.84
CA ASN A 101 16.68 -5.63 11.23
C ASN A 101 16.72 -6.76 10.18
N TYR A 102 15.63 -7.02 9.46
CA TYR A 102 15.61 -7.99 8.37
C TYR A 102 16.55 -7.57 7.23
N PHE A 103 16.56 -6.29 6.85
CA PHE A 103 17.52 -5.77 5.87
C PHE A 103 18.96 -5.79 6.39
N LYS A 104 19.18 -5.43 7.67
CA LYS A 104 20.51 -5.49 8.28
C LYS A 104 21.07 -6.91 8.30
N ALA A 105 20.27 -7.90 8.66
CA ALA A 105 20.67 -9.30 8.71
C ALA A 105 21.08 -9.87 7.34
N LYS A 106 20.69 -9.23 6.26
CA LYS A 106 21.04 -9.60 4.88
C LYS A 106 22.10 -8.69 4.25
N GLY A 107 22.69 -7.75 5.02
CA GLY A 107 23.65 -6.80 4.47
C GLY A 107 23.05 -5.81 3.45
N ARG A 108 21.73 -5.60 3.49
CA ARG A 108 20.99 -4.77 2.53
C ARG A 108 20.44 -3.48 3.15
N PHE A 109 21.05 -3.03 4.23
CA PHE A 109 20.73 -1.76 4.90
C PHE A 109 21.86 -0.76 4.68
N PHE A 110 21.55 0.45 4.22
CA PHE A 110 22.50 1.50 3.84
C PHE A 110 22.15 2.81 4.54
N ALA A 111 23.16 3.59 4.95
CA ALA A 111 22.97 4.88 5.62
C ALA A 111 22.66 6.03 4.63
N GLY A 112 23.07 5.91 3.37
CA GLY A 112 22.91 6.95 2.35
C GLY A 112 22.56 6.39 0.98
N GLU A 113 22.60 7.26 -0.05
CA GLU A 113 22.36 6.91 -1.45
C GLU A 113 21.03 6.18 -1.73
N PRO A 114 19.87 6.77 -1.32
CA PRO A 114 18.58 6.16 -1.56
C PRO A 114 18.28 6.04 -3.06
N GLN A 115 17.59 4.97 -3.39
CA GLN A 115 17.08 4.71 -4.74
C GLN A 115 15.57 4.48 -4.70
N ALA A 116 14.90 4.73 -5.82
CA ALA A 116 13.50 4.36 -5.98
C ALA A 116 13.31 2.86 -5.74
N GLY A 117 12.33 2.49 -4.92
CA GLY A 117 12.08 1.13 -4.45
C GLY A 117 12.71 0.80 -3.09
N ASP A 118 13.61 1.63 -2.55
CA ASP A 118 14.15 1.44 -1.20
C ASP A 118 13.06 1.70 -0.14
N VAL A 119 13.21 1.05 1.00
CA VAL A 119 12.40 1.29 2.20
C VAL A 119 13.18 2.22 3.13
N ILE A 120 12.65 3.41 3.39
CA ILE A 120 13.25 4.39 4.29
C ILE A 120 12.81 4.14 5.74
N PHE A 121 13.72 4.32 6.69
CA PHE A 121 13.47 4.16 8.12
C PHE A 121 13.78 5.43 8.89
N PHE A 122 12.89 5.76 9.83
CA PHE A 122 13.00 6.97 10.64
C PHE A 122 13.05 6.68 12.14
N TYR A 123 13.88 7.44 12.81
CA TYR A 123 13.89 7.53 14.27
C TYR A 123 12.77 8.45 14.74
N SER A 124 12.05 8.04 15.76
CA SER A 124 11.10 8.88 16.49
C SER A 124 11.66 9.20 17.87
N ALA A 125 11.86 10.49 18.14
CA ALA A 125 12.34 10.96 19.44
C ALA A 125 11.34 10.61 20.55
N ASP A 126 10.03 10.78 20.28
CA ASP A 126 8.94 10.51 21.23
C ASP A 126 8.92 9.06 21.72
N ARG A 127 9.47 8.14 20.93
CA ARG A 127 9.50 6.70 21.23
C ARG A 127 10.90 6.17 21.50
N ALA A 128 11.92 7.01 21.41
CA ALA A 128 13.32 6.63 21.49
C ALA A 128 13.65 5.38 20.64
N SER A 129 13.05 5.26 19.47
CA SER A 129 13.12 4.04 18.64
C SER A 129 12.92 4.29 17.16
N ILE A 130 13.20 3.29 16.34
CA ILE A 130 12.78 3.24 14.94
C ILE A 130 11.27 3.00 14.92
N ALA A 131 10.51 4.02 14.64
CA ALA A 131 9.06 4.02 14.80
C ALA A 131 8.28 4.36 13.53
N HIS A 132 8.97 4.69 12.44
CA HIS A 132 8.31 4.97 11.18
C HIS A 132 9.10 4.46 9.98
N MET A 133 8.41 4.15 8.89
CA MET A 133 9.00 3.77 7.62
C MET A 133 8.07 4.10 6.45
N GLY A 134 8.67 4.22 5.26
CA GLY A 134 7.96 4.48 4.02
C GLY A 134 8.64 3.83 2.81
N LEU A 135 8.05 3.98 1.64
CA LEU A 135 8.61 3.55 0.36
C LEU A 135 9.18 4.76 -0.37
N VAL A 136 10.43 4.69 -0.79
CA VAL A 136 11.06 5.71 -1.65
C VAL A 136 10.54 5.55 -3.07
N TYR A 137 9.92 6.57 -3.64
CA TYR A 137 9.51 6.54 -5.04
C TYR A 137 10.41 7.36 -5.96
N LYS A 138 11.21 8.29 -5.39
CA LYS A 138 12.06 9.18 -6.18
C LYS A 138 13.18 9.75 -5.32
N ARG A 139 14.33 10.05 -5.95
CA ARG A 139 15.38 10.93 -5.46
C ARG A 139 15.67 12.00 -6.49
N GLU A 140 15.82 13.25 -6.06
CA GLU A 140 16.30 14.37 -6.88
C GLU A 140 17.30 15.20 -6.07
N GLY A 141 18.53 15.27 -6.57
CA GLY A 141 19.60 15.98 -5.88
C GLY A 141 19.74 15.54 -4.43
N GLN A 142 19.58 16.48 -3.50
CA GLN A 142 19.66 16.28 -2.06
C GLN A 142 18.30 15.98 -1.39
N ARG A 143 17.29 15.57 -2.16
CA ARG A 143 15.98 15.22 -1.62
C ARG A 143 15.55 13.82 -1.97
N VAL A 144 14.95 13.15 -0.99
CA VAL A 144 14.26 11.87 -1.16
C VAL A 144 12.75 12.10 -1.03
N TYR A 145 11.99 11.42 -1.86
CA TYR A 145 10.52 11.49 -1.92
C TYR A 145 9.95 10.12 -1.58
N THR A 146 8.97 10.10 -0.70
CA THR A 146 8.41 8.86 -0.13
C THR A 146 6.90 8.82 -0.25
N VAL A 147 6.35 7.59 -0.25
CA VAL A 147 4.94 7.33 0.10
C VAL A 147 4.92 6.61 1.43
N GLU A 148 4.16 7.13 2.36
CA GLU A 148 4.14 6.67 3.75
C GLU A 148 2.71 6.39 4.21
N GLY A 149 2.50 5.25 4.84
CA GLY A 149 1.27 4.90 5.54
C GLY A 149 1.32 5.32 7.01
N ASN A 150 0.17 5.48 7.63
CA ASN A 150 0.04 5.90 9.03
C ASN A 150 0.73 7.25 9.33
N THR A 151 0.65 8.18 8.39
CA THR A 151 1.23 9.52 8.50
C THR A 151 0.19 10.61 8.21
N SER A 152 0.56 11.87 8.31
CA SER A 152 -0.29 13.01 7.96
C SER A 152 0.29 13.81 6.81
N GLY A 153 -0.53 14.63 6.16
CA GLY A 153 -0.14 15.46 5.00
C GLY A 153 0.82 16.61 5.31
N GLY A 154 1.23 16.82 6.56
CA GLY A 154 2.19 17.87 6.94
C GLY A 154 3.65 17.50 6.66
N SER A 155 4.56 18.44 6.91
CA SER A 155 6.01 18.22 6.87
C SER A 155 6.49 17.38 8.05
N GLY A 156 7.65 16.74 7.89
CA GLY A 156 8.30 15.94 8.94
C GLY A 156 7.68 14.56 9.16
N VAL A 157 8.31 13.76 10.02
CA VAL A 157 7.89 12.40 10.35
C VAL A 157 6.76 12.45 11.37
N VAL A 158 5.68 11.73 11.09
CA VAL A 158 4.53 11.53 11.99
C VAL A 158 4.35 10.04 12.19
N SER A 159 4.37 9.58 13.43
CA SER A 159 4.35 8.16 13.77
C SER A 159 2.94 7.56 13.91
N ASN A 160 1.90 8.38 13.88
CA ASN A 160 0.49 7.96 13.90
C ASN A 160 -0.40 9.07 13.33
N GLY A 161 -0.37 9.24 12.01
CA GLY A 161 -1.02 10.35 11.31
C GLY A 161 -2.29 9.99 10.55
N GLY A 162 -2.69 8.73 10.57
CA GLY A 162 -3.99 8.26 10.11
C GLY A 162 -4.20 8.14 8.59
N GLY A 163 -3.20 8.40 7.74
CA GLY A 163 -3.38 8.35 6.30
C GLY A 163 -2.17 7.86 5.50
N VAL A 164 -2.36 7.76 4.17
CA VAL A 164 -1.29 7.55 3.20
C VAL A 164 -1.00 8.85 2.49
N TRP A 165 0.25 9.31 2.56
CA TRP A 165 0.66 10.59 2.01
C TRP A 165 2.02 10.53 1.31
N GLN A 166 2.19 11.37 0.29
CA GLN A 166 3.51 11.68 -0.25
C GLN A 166 4.24 12.65 0.68
N LYS A 167 5.52 12.36 0.92
CA LYS A 167 6.40 13.18 1.74
C LYS A 167 7.71 13.43 1.02
N SER A 168 8.47 14.40 1.50
CA SER A 168 9.86 14.61 1.02
C SER A 168 10.74 15.11 2.16
N TYR A 169 12.01 14.67 2.12
CA TYR A 169 13.01 15.02 3.12
C TYR A 169 14.31 15.40 2.44
N SER A 170 15.09 16.30 3.07
CA SER A 170 16.49 16.45 2.73
C SER A 170 17.25 15.17 3.13
N LEU A 171 18.28 14.80 2.38
CA LEU A 171 19.07 13.59 2.69
C LEU A 171 19.80 13.68 4.03
N ASP A 172 20.07 14.89 4.50
CA ASP A 172 20.64 15.19 5.82
C ASP A 172 19.61 15.34 6.95
N TYR A 173 18.32 15.03 6.67
CA TYR A 173 17.28 15.11 7.69
C TYR A 173 17.60 14.17 8.88
N GLY A 174 17.92 14.74 10.02
CA GLY A 174 18.49 14.04 11.17
C GLY A 174 17.65 12.91 11.78
N ARG A 175 16.43 12.67 11.28
CA ARG A 175 15.62 11.51 11.68
C ARG A 175 15.71 10.33 10.70
N ILE A 176 16.34 10.48 9.55
CA ILE A 176 16.58 9.35 8.64
C ILE A 176 17.67 8.47 9.25
N VAL A 177 17.35 7.20 9.47
CA VAL A 177 18.30 6.21 10.01
C VAL A 177 19.02 5.48 8.88
N GLY A 178 18.36 5.33 7.74
CA GLY A 178 18.89 4.67 6.56
C GLY A 178 17.80 3.99 5.73
N TYR A 179 18.25 3.15 4.81
CA TYR A 179 17.44 2.57 3.74
C TYR A 179 17.66 1.07 3.66
N GLY A 180 16.57 0.32 3.63
CA GLY A 180 16.58 -1.10 3.27
C GLY A 180 16.38 -1.24 1.78
N ARG A 181 17.28 -1.94 1.10
CA ARG A 181 17.22 -2.13 -0.35
C ARG A 181 16.72 -3.52 -0.70
N PRO A 182 15.48 -3.66 -1.19
CA PRO A 182 14.98 -4.93 -1.69
C PRO A 182 15.83 -5.44 -2.85
N ASP A 183 16.00 -6.76 -2.94
CA ASP A 183 16.69 -7.37 -4.05
C ASP A 183 15.75 -7.59 -5.23
N PHE A 184 15.56 -6.55 -6.03
CA PHE A 184 14.73 -6.68 -7.24
C PHE A 184 15.38 -7.59 -8.29
N GLY A 185 16.66 -7.96 -8.12
CA GLY A 185 17.41 -8.85 -8.99
C GLY A 185 17.72 -8.24 -10.36
N GLU A 186 18.65 -8.85 -11.12
CA GLU A 186 18.60 -8.72 -12.57
C GLU A 186 17.54 -9.68 -13.09
N ALA A 187 16.72 -9.29 -14.07
CA ALA A 187 15.63 -10.14 -14.54
C ALA A 187 16.16 -11.49 -15.02
N PRO A 188 15.67 -12.61 -14.51
CA PRO A 188 15.51 -13.70 -15.43
C PRO A 188 14.59 -13.19 -16.54
N ALA A 189 15.03 -13.31 -17.80
CA ALA A 189 14.20 -12.97 -18.93
C ALA A 189 12.80 -13.53 -18.67
N TYR A 190 11.80 -12.66 -18.53
CA TYR A 190 10.43 -13.01 -18.21
C TYR A 190 9.92 -13.92 -19.33
N LYS A 191 10.01 -15.22 -19.11
CA LYS A 191 9.26 -16.19 -19.91
C LYS A 191 7.85 -16.14 -19.36
N GLY A 192 7.02 -15.31 -19.99
CA GLY A 192 5.59 -15.26 -19.92
C GLY A 192 4.93 -16.08 -18.79
N GLN A 193 4.87 -15.55 -17.59
CA GLN A 193 3.67 -15.72 -16.79
C GLN A 193 2.84 -14.48 -17.07
N GLU A 194 1.64 -14.74 -17.52
CA GLU A 194 0.65 -13.76 -17.85
C GLU A 194 0.71 -12.61 -16.84
N THR A 195 0.88 -11.39 -17.34
CA THR A 195 0.38 -10.24 -16.65
C THR A 195 -0.95 -10.68 -16.10
N VAL A 196 -1.07 -10.81 -14.77
CA VAL A 196 -2.38 -10.66 -14.15
C VAL A 196 -2.73 -9.24 -14.52
N LYS A 197 -3.40 -9.11 -15.67
CA LYS A 197 -3.93 -7.86 -16.13
C LYS A 197 -4.67 -7.31 -14.94
N MET A 198 -4.50 -6.05 -14.62
CA MET A 198 -5.39 -5.36 -13.68
C MET A 198 -6.88 -5.54 -14.10
N GLU A 199 -7.13 -6.02 -15.29
CA GLU A 199 -8.41 -6.53 -15.80
C GLU A 199 -8.96 -7.75 -15.03
N ALA A 200 -8.15 -8.51 -14.31
CA ALA A 200 -8.61 -9.68 -13.54
C ALA A 200 -9.21 -9.34 -12.17
N LEU A 201 -9.14 -8.09 -11.74
CA LEU A 201 -9.72 -7.64 -10.46
C LEU A 201 -11.16 -7.17 -10.57
N TYR A 202 -11.66 -6.96 -11.79
CA TYR A 202 -13.00 -6.42 -12.04
C TYR A 202 -13.64 -7.13 -13.21
N ASP A 203 -14.92 -7.43 -13.08
CA ASP A 203 -15.73 -7.76 -14.25
C ASP A 203 -16.01 -6.45 -15.01
N GLU A 204 -16.08 -6.48 -16.33
CA GLU A 204 -16.42 -5.31 -17.13
C GLU A 204 -17.88 -5.40 -17.58
N TYR A 205 -18.56 -4.27 -17.53
CA TYR A 205 -19.92 -4.12 -18.05
C TYR A 205 -19.97 -2.99 -19.06
N THR A 206 -20.59 -3.23 -20.21
CA THR A 206 -20.84 -2.19 -21.20
C THR A 206 -22.25 -1.66 -21.03
N VAL A 207 -22.37 -0.35 -20.82
CA VAL A 207 -23.66 0.34 -20.59
C VAL A 207 -24.56 0.19 -21.81
N GLU A 208 -25.78 -0.25 -21.60
CA GLU A 208 -26.80 -0.46 -22.60
C GLU A 208 -27.90 0.63 -22.55
N LYS A 209 -28.75 0.68 -23.56
CA LYS A 209 -29.86 1.63 -23.60
C LYS A 209 -30.85 1.37 -22.45
N GLY A 210 -31.11 2.38 -21.65
CA GLY A 210 -32.01 2.33 -20.49
C GLY A 210 -31.36 1.98 -19.18
N ASP A 211 -30.01 1.82 -19.17
CA ASP A 211 -29.25 1.62 -17.94
C ASP A 211 -29.14 2.88 -17.09
N SER A 212 -28.98 2.63 -15.81
CA SER A 212 -28.49 3.58 -14.82
C SER A 212 -27.57 2.83 -13.87
N LEU A 213 -26.66 3.54 -13.22
CA LEU A 213 -25.75 2.93 -12.24
C LEU A 213 -26.50 2.13 -11.16
N TRP A 214 -27.68 2.64 -10.73
CA TRP A 214 -28.53 1.95 -9.75
C TRP A 214 -29.09 0.62 -10.30
N LYS A 215 -29.58 0.60 -11.55
CA LYS A 215 -30.11 -0.63 -12.18
C LYS A 215 -28.99 -1.65 -12.39
N ILE A 216 -27.84 -1.21 -12.90
CA ILE A 216 -26.66 -2.07 -13.09
C ILE A 216 -26.26 -2.68 -11.76
N ALA A 217 -26.12 -1.88 -10.70
CA ALA A 217 -25.79 -2.37 -9.36
C ALA A 217 -26.84 -3.35 -8.82
N LYS A 218 -28.13 -3.06 -9.00
CA LYS A 218 -29.20 -3.96 -8.56
C LYS A 218 -29.13 -5.31 -9.25
N ASN A 219 -28.90 -5.32 -10.55
CA ASN A 219 -28.92 -6.53 -11.37
C ASN A 219 -27.64 -7.38 -11.21
N LEU A 220 -26.47 -6.75 -11.16
CA LEU A 220 -25.19 -7.45 -11.19
C LEU A 220 -24.56 -7.62 -9.80
N LEU A 221 -24.86 -6.72 -8.86
CA LEU A 221 -24.31 -6.74 -7.51
C LEU A 221 -25.35 -7.09 -6.42
N GLY A 222 -26.59 -7.37 -6.84
CA GLY A 222 -27.70 -7.75 -5.96
C GLY A 222 -28.34 -6.59 -5.19
N SER A 223 -27.78 -5.38 -5.21
CA SER A 223 -28.32 -4.20 -4.53
C SER A 223 -28.07 -2.91 -5.30
N GLY A 224 -29.14 -2.17 -5.59
CA GLY A 224 -29.03 -0.87 -6.27
C GLY A 224 -28.24 0.16 -5.45
N LYS A 225 -28.19 0.04 -4.12
CA LYS A 225 -27.42 0.93 -3.25
C LYS A 225 -25.90 0.81 -3.46
N ARG A 226 -25.43 -0.30 -4.04
CA ARG A 226 -24.02 -0.51 -4.41
C ARG A 226 -23.57 0.26 -5.65
N TYR A 227 -24.43 1.09 -6.25
CA TYR A 227 -24.05 1.92 -7.40
C TYR A 227 -22.88 2.88 -7.09
N THR A 228 -22.74 3.30 -5.85
CA THR A 228 -21.62 4.14 -5.41
C THR A 228 -20.27 3.43 -5.49
N GLU A 229 -20.25 2.10 -5.38
CA GLU A 229 -19.05 1.29 -5.58
C GLU A 229 -18.61 1.33 -7.05
N ILE A 230 -19.58 1.24 -7.98
CA ILE A 230 -19.33 1.39 -9.42
C ILE A 230 -18.81 2.81 -9.73
N GLN A 231 -19.40 3.85 -9.15
CA GLN A 231 -18.92 5.22 -9.31
C GLN A 231 -17.46 5.36 -8.87
N THR A 232 -17.16 4.93 -7.66
CA THR A 232 -15.82 5.02 -7.07
C THR A 232 -14.78 4.27 -7.93
N LEU A 233 -15.13 3.06 -8.36
CA LEU A 233 -14.24 2.19 -9.12
C LEU A 233 -13.90 2.76 -10.50
N ASN A 234 -14.81 3.56 -11.07
CA ASN A 234 -14.68 4.16 -12.39
C ASN A 234 -14.34 5.67 -12.35
N GLY A 235 -14.09 6.24 -11.16
CA GLY A 235 -13.77 7.65 -11.02
C GLY A 235 -14.88 8.60 -11.46
N LEU A 236 -16.16 8.16 -11.37
CA LEU A 236 -17.29 8.97 -11.77
C LEU A 236 -17.66 9.98 -10.69
N THR A 237 -17.82 11.24 -11.07
CA THR A 237 -18.20 12.34 -10.18
C THR A 237 -19.72 12.51 -10.02
N GLY A 238 -20.50 11.69 -10.71
CA GLY A 238 -21.98 11.72 -10.70
C GLY A 238 -22.57 10.46 -11.33
N ASP A 239 -23.89 10.44 -11.49
CA ASP A 239 -24.65 9.28 -11.95
C ASP A 239 -24.73 9.14 -13.50
N LEU A 240 -24.21 10.12 -14.22
CA LEU A 240 -24.31 10.16 -15.67
C LEU A 240 -23.39 9.12 -16.30
N ILE A 241 -23.98 8.19 -17.05
CA ILE A 241 -23.31 7.19 -17.87
C ILE A 241 -23.80 7.25 -19.32
N ARG A 242 -23.00 6.77 -20.27
CA ARG A 242 -23.32 6.81 -21.70
C ARG A 242 -23.42 5.40 -22.25
N ILE A 243 -24.33 5.19 -23.17
CA ILE A 243 -24.43 3.91 -23.91
C ILE A 243 -23.09 3.60 -24.57
N GLY A 244 -22.64 2.36 -24.44
CA GLY A 244 -21.32 1.90 -24.89
C GLY A 244 -20.16 2.21 -23.93
N GLN A 245 -20.38 2.94 -22.84
CA GLN A 245 -19.35 3.16 -21.83
C GLN A 245 -19.00 1.85 -21.14
N ARG A 246 -17.70 1.54 -21.02
CA ARG A 246 -17.22 0.37 -20.26
C ARG A 246 -17.06 0.76 -18.81
N LEU A 247 -17.68 0.01 -17.92
CA LEU A 247 -17.61 0.18 -16.47
C LEU A 247 -16.90 -1.02 -15.85
N LYS A 248 -15.95 -0.75 -14.98
CA LYS A 248 -15.38 -1.75 -14.06
C LYS A 248 -16.40 -2.07 -12.99
N MET A 249 -16.66 -3.34 -12.76
CA MET A 249 -17.66 -3.82 -11.81
C MET A 249 -17.00 -4.39 -10.57
N PRO A 250 -17.39 -3.97 -9.35
CA PRO A 250 -16.90 -4.60 -8.11
C PRO A 250 -17.40 -6.04 -8.03
N ARG A 251 -16.59 -6.93 -7.55
CA ARG A 251 -16.91 -8.33 -7.24
C ARG A 251 -17.56 -8.47 -5.88
#